data_f9e458f09eab4b0d3d136240c1ed5e6b
#
_entry.id   f9e458f09eab4b0d3d136240c1ed5e6b
#
_cell.length_a   1.000
_cell.length_b   1.000
_cell.length_c   1.000
_cell.angle_alpha   90.00
_cell.angle_beta   90.00
_cell.angle_gamma   90.00
#
_symmetry.space_group_name_H-M   'P 1'
#
loop_
_entity.id
_entity.type
_entity.pdbx_description
1 polymer ?
#
loop_
_entity_poly.entity_id
_entity_poly.type
_entity_poly.pdbx_seq_one_letter_code
_entity_poly.pdbx_strand_id
1 'polypeptide(L)'
;IVWNTDLGMEQISRIIEARERFNTGRLKAKSVKIWLDGVLEVHTAALLEPYSDKEDGTTGELLIPPKMLREVITKLDALDFQIHFHAIGDAAIRASLDAIEVARSINGEKDNRHHISHIQLFNPADIPRFAELGVAANFQPYWAWADKFITELTIPKLGEERSQWLYPIKSLLDSGALVVFGSDWFVSSGNPLLGIETAITRRDPLTNESEPFLDHQRIGLSEALK
;
A
#
# COMPACT_ATOMS: atom_id res chain seq x y z
N ILE A 1 -6.57 -15.18 0.63
CA ILE A 1 -7.46 -15.28 1.82
C ILE A 1 -7.61 -13.88 2.39
N VAL A 2 -8.80 -13.55 2.87
CA VAL A 2 -9.07 -12.22 3.46
C VAL A 2 -9.16 -12.35 4.98
N TRP A 3 -8.46 -11.44 5.68
CA TRP A 3 -8.59 -11.27 7.13
C TRP A 3 -9.90 -10.57 7.47
N ASN A 4 -10.66 -11.14 8.40
CA ASN A 4 -11.84 -10.48 8.97
C ASN A 4 -11.47 -9.89 10.33
N THR A 5 -11.58 -8.57 10.47
CA THR A 5 -11.17 -7.84 11.68
C THR A 5 -12.00 -8.26 12.91
N ASP A 6 -13.27 -8.60 12.72
CA ASP A 6 -14.20 -8.98 13.81
C ASP A 6 -13.89 -10.35 14.42
N LEU A 7 -13.22 -11.23 13.67
CA LEU A 7 -12.92 -12.59 14.13
C LEU A 7 -11.60 -12.69 14.90
N GLY A 8 -10.76 -11.68 14.87
CA GLY A 8 -9.48 -11.68 15.58
C GLY A 8 -8.60 -12.89 15.29
N MET A 9 -7.83 -13.33 16.28
CA MET A 9 -6.88 -14.45 16.16
C MET A 9 -7.52 -15.83 15.96
N GLU A 10 -8.79 -16.00 16.28
CA GLU A 10 -9.49 -17.29 16.19
C GLU A 10 -9.62 -17.79 14.76
N GLN A 11 -9.56 -16.89 13.77
CA GLN A 11 -9.66 -17.26 12.36
C GLN A 11 -8.38 -17.91 11.78
N ILE A 12 -7.26 -17.89 12.48
CA ILE A 12 -5.98 -18.42 11.96
C ILE A 12 -6.10 -19.90 11.59
N SER A 13 -6.80 -20.71 12.38
CA SER A 13 -7.04 -22.12 12.02
C SER A 13 -7.75 -22.28 10.68
N ARG A 14 -8.79 -21.46 10.44
CA ARG A 14 -9.53 -21.44 9.16
C ARG A 14 -8.68 -20.97 7.99
N ILE A 15 -7.76 -20.03 8.22
CA ILE A 15 -6.81 -19.56 7.23
C ILE A 15 -5.83 -20.67 6.84
N ILE A 16 -5.34 -21.44 7.81
CA ILE A 16 -4.49 -22.62 7.58
C ILE A 16 -5.25 -23.69 6.77
N GLU A 17 -6.47 -24.04 7.19
CA GLU A 17 -7.32 -25.00 6.48
C GLU A 17 -7.61 -24.54 5.04
N ALA A 18 -7.89 -23.26 4.84
CA ALA A 18 -8.09 -22.70 3.49
C ALA A 18 -6.83 -22.82 2.63
N ARG A 19 -5.65 -22.56 3.18
CA ARG A 19 -4.38 -22.79 2.47
C ARG A 19 -4.21 -24.24 2.05
N GLU A 20 -4.43 -25.17 2.94
CA GLU A 20 -4.33 -26.60 2.66
C GLU A 20 -5.31 -27.04 1.57
N ARG A 21 -6.56 -26.62 1.71
CA ARG A 21 -7.64 -26.94 0.77
C ARG A 21 -7.42 -26.38 -0.64
N PHE A 22 -6.93 -25.15 -0.74
CA PHE A 22 -6.83 -24.41 -2.00
C PHE A 22 -5.40 -24.31 -2.57
N ASN A 23 -4.42 -24.95 -1.94
CA ASN A 23 -3.05 -24.98 -2.44
C ASN A 23 -2.83 -26.15 -3.40
N THR A 24 -3.52 -26.15 -4.53
CA THR A 24 -3.53 -27.24 -5.51
C THR A 24 -3.07 -26.78 -6.89
N GLY A 25 -2.22 -27.57 -7.57
CA GLY A 25 -1.78 -27.27 -8.94
C GLY A 25 -1.23 -25.86 -9.10
N ARG A 26 -1.91 -25.05 -9.90
CA ARG A 26 -1.55 -23.65 -10.18
C ARG A 26 -2.05 -22.65 -9.13
N LEU A 27 -3.01 -23.02 -8.29
CA LEU A 27 -3.54 -22.16 -7.23
C LEU A 27 -2.66 -22.26 -5.98
N LYS A 28 -2.20 -21.13 -5.48
CA LYS A 28 -1.40 -21.03 -4.26
C LYS A 28 -2.07 -20.07 -3.28
N ALA A 29 -2.80 -20.60 -2.30
CA ALA A 29 -3.47 -19.83 -1.26
C ALA A 29 -2.48 -19.41 -0.15
N LYS A 30 -1.44 -18.65 -0.52
CA LYS A 30 -0.36 -18.24 0.39
C LYS A 30 -0.49 -16.83 0.95
N SER A 31 -1.36 -16.01 0.38
CA SER A 31 -1.47 -14.61 0.76
C SER A 31 -2.70 -14.34 1.62
N VAL A 32 -2.51 -13.52 2.66
CA VAL A 32 -3.58 -13.01 3.52
C VAL A 32 -3.71 -11.51 3.27
N LYS A 33 -4.87 -11.07 2.76
CA LYS A 33 -5.22 -9.66 2.55
C LYS A 33 -5.74 -9.06 3.84
N ILE A 34 -5.16 -7.94 4.26
CA ILE A 34 -5.52 -7.19 5.46
C ILE A 34 -5.78 -5.75 5.06
N TRP A 35 -6.94 -5.22 5.42
CA TRP A 35 -7.25 -3.79 5.31
C TRP A 35 -6.87 -3.10 6.61
N LEU A 36 -6.01 -2.07 6.52
CA LEU A 36 -5.60 -1.29 7.70
C LEU A 36 -6.31 0.03 7.83
N ASP A 37 -6.76 0.60 6.72
CA ASP A 37 -7.50 1.86 6.71
C ASP A 37 -8.48 1.91 5.54
N GLY A 38 -9.09 3.07 5.34
CA GLY A 38 -9.96 3.36 4.20
C GLY A 38 -9.25 4.17 3.11
N VAL A 39 -9.86 5.30 2.70
CA VAL A 39 -9.38 6.16 1.61
C VAL A 39 -9.36 7.64 2.02
N LEU A 40 -8.52 8.45 1.37
CA LEU A 40 -8.34 9.88 1.68
C LEU A 40 -9.60 10.68 1.38
N GLU A 41 -10.28 10.37 0.29
CA GLU A 41 -11.39 11.13 -0.28
C GLU A 41 -12.59 11.27 0.67
N VAL A 42 -12.72 10.35 1.64
CA VAL A 42 -13.80 10.36 2.65
C VAL A 42 -13.28 10.36 4.09
N HIS A 43 -12.01 10.77 4.31
CA HIS A 43 -11.37 10.91 5.63
C HIS A 43 -11.26 9.60 6.43
N THR A 44 -11.21 8.45 5.76
CA THR A 44 -11.09 7.15 6.41
C THR A 44 -9.70 6.53 6.30
N ALA A 45 -8.80 7.11 5.50
CA ALA A 45 -7.39 6.75 5.54
C ALA A 45 -6.75 7.20 6.86
N ALA A 46 -5.90 6.37 7.45
CA ALA A 46 -5.23 6.68 8.71
C ALA A 46 -3.97 7.53 8.46
N LEU A 47 -3.94 8.73 9.03
CA LEU A 47 -2.88 9.71 8.87
C LEU A 47 -2.08 9.92 10.16
N LEU A 48 -0.81 10.28 10.02
CA LEU A 48 0.06 10.69 11.13
C LEU A 48 -0.30 12.07 11.67
N GLU A 49 -0.78 12.95 10.78
CA GLU A 49 -1.22 14.29 11.11
C GLU A 49 -2.67 14.50 10.68
N PRO A 50 -3.43 15.40 11.33
CA PRO A 50 -4.82 15.64 11.02
C PRO A 50 -5.06 16.03 9.55
N TYR A 51 -6.25 15.70 9.05
CA TYR A 51 -6.73 16.21 7.77
C TYR A 51 -6.80 17.74 7.79
N SER A 52 -6.30 18.40 6.73
CA SER A 52 -6.18 19.87 6.66
C SER A 52 -7.52 20.59 6.55
N ASP A 53 -8.55 19.92 6.06
CA ASP A 53 -9.91 20.45 5.87
C ASP A 53 -10.84 20.14 7.06
N LYS A 54 -10.29 19.62 8.18
CA LYS A 54 -11.04 19.27 9.40
C LYS A 54 -10.53 20.04 10.61
N GLU A 55 -11.43 20.73 11.30
CA GLU A 55 -11.12 21.48 12.53
C GLU A 55 -11.12 20.60 13.79
N ASP A 56 -11.73 19.41 13.72
CA ASP A 56 -11.84 18.48 14.85
C ASP A 56 -10.56 17.66 15.11
N GLY A 57 -9.53 17.85 14.29
CA GLY A 57 -8.24 17.18 14.44
C GLY A 57 -8.26 15.69 14.05
N THR A 58 -9.28 15.25 13.30
CA THR A 58 -9.36 13.83 12.87
C THR A 58 -8.19 13.42 11.99
N THR A 59 -7.67 12.22 12.26
CA THR A 59 -6.59 11.56 11.49
C THR A 59 -7.07 10.33 10.74
N GLY A 60 -8.38 10.07 10.67
CA GLY A 60 -8.87 8.77 10.25
C GLY A 60 -8.58 7.68 11.27
N GLU A 61 -8.76 6.43 10.90
CA GLU A 61 -8.64 5.32 11.85
C GLU A 61 -7.92 4.11 11.24
N LEU A 62 -7.12 3.44 12.08
CA LEU A 62 -6.64 2.10 11.79
C LEU A 62 -7.73 1.08 12.12
N LEU A 63 -8.10 0.24 11.16
CA LEU A 63 -9.12 -0.81 11.32
C LEU A 63 -8.68 -1.93 12.27
N ILE A 64 -7.38 -2.06 12.52
CA ILE A 64 -6.80 -3.02 13.45
C ILE A 64 -5.89 -2.26 14.42
N PRO A 65 -6.12 -2.36 15.75
CA PRO A 65 -5.25 -1.72 16.72
C PRO A 65 -3.79 -2.19 16.58
N PRO A 66 -2.77 -1.29 16.70
CA PRO A 66 -1.37 -1.62 16.44
C PRO A 66 -0.83 -2.83 17.23
N LYS A 67 -1.29 -3.02 18.49
CA LYS A 67 -0.88 -4.18 19.29
C LYS A 67 -1.38 -5.48 18.66
N MET A 68 -2.67 -5.54 18.32
CA MET A 68 -3.28 -6.70 17.68
C MET A 68 -2.66 -6.97 16.31
N LEU A 69 -2.39 -5.90 15.53
CA LEU A 69 -1.74 -6.02 14.23
C LEU A 69 -0.38 -6.72 14.35
N ARG A 70 0.47 -6.30 15.28
CA ARG A 70 1.77 -6.96 15.50
C ARG A 70 1.63 -8.44 15.86
N GLU A 71 0.68 -8.80 16.72
CA GLU A 71 0.41 -10.20 17.08
C GLU A 71 -0.03 -11.03 15.87
N VAL A 72 -0.97 -10.52 15.07
CA VAL A 72 -1.47 -11.15 13.85
C VAL A 72 -0.36 -11.36 12.83
N ILE A 73 0.41 -10.30 12.52
CA ILE A 73 1.46 -10.35 11.51
C ILE A 73 2.57 -11.31 11.94
N THR A 74 3.02 -11.24 13.19
CA THR A 74 4.03 -12.17 13.73
C THR A 74 3.58 -13.62 13.58
N LYS A 75 2.30 -13.91 13.88
CA LYS A 75 1.78 -15.27 13.76
C LYS A 75 1.65 -15.74 12.33
N LEU A 76 1.15 -14.92 11.43
CA LEU A 76 0.99 -15.27 10.01
C LEU A 76 2.36 -15.41 9.32
N ASP A 77 3.31 -14.53 9.64
CA ASP A 77 4.68 -14.62 9.15
C ASP A 77 5.39 -15.90 9.63
N ALA A 78 5.23 -16.27 10.91
CA ALA A 78 5.75 -17.53 11.45
C ALA A 78 5.22 -18.75 10.70
N LEU A 79 4.00 -18.68 10.16
CA LEU A 79 3.32 -19.71 9.37
C LEU A 79 3.62 -19.62 7.85
N ASP A 80 4.56 -18.78 7.44
CA ASP A 80 4.97 -18.57 6.05
C ASP A 80 3.83 -18.09 5.13
N PHE A 81 2.92 -17.26 5.66
CA PHE A 81 1.98 -16.53 4.85
C PHE A 81 2.59 -15.23 4.36
N GLN A 82 2.37 -14.93 3.09
CA GLN A 82 2.56 -13.59 2.55
C GLN A 82 1.46 -12.67 3.07
N ILE A 83 1.81 -11.49 3.56
CA ILE A 83 0.84 -10.47 3.94
C ILE A 83 0.70 -9.47 2.80
N HIS A 84 -0.56 -9.19 2.46
CA HIS A 84 -0.96 -8.17 1.50
C HIS A 84 -1.75 -7.09 2.24
N PHE A 85 -1.10 -5.98 2.57
CA PHE A 85 -1.78 -4.86 3.20
C PHE A 85 -2.49 -3.97 2.17
N HIS A 86 -3.68 -3.50 2.52
CA HIS A 86 -4.23 -2.25 2.02
C HIS A 86 -3.81 -1.16 3.01
N ALA A 87 -3.07 -0.17 2.54
CA ALA A 87 -2.68 0.99 3.33
C ALA A 87 -2.57 2.22 2.42
N ILE A 88 -3.47 3.16 2.63
CA ILE A 88 -3.63 4.40 1.86
C ILE A 88 -2.91 5.56 2.55
N GLY A 89 -3.16 5.73 3.85
CA GLY A 89 -2.57 6.79 4.66
C GLY A 89 -1.19 6.42 5.20
N ASP A 90 -0.41 7.43 5.49
CA ASP A 90 0.96 7.29 5.99
C ASP A 90 1.04 6.63 7.37
N ALA A 91 0.03 6.78 8.24
CA ALA A 91 -0.04 6.04 9.50
C ALA A 91 -0.31 4.54 9.29
N ALA A 92 -1.15 4.17 8.32
CA ALA A 92 -1.40 2.77 8.00
C ALA A 92 -0.16 2.10 7.38
N ILE A 93 0.57 2.82 6.51
CA ILE A 93 1.84 2.35 5.95
C ILE A 93 2.87 2.12 7.06
N ARG A 94 3.04 3.10 7.97
CA ARG A 94 3.94 2.98 9.12
C ARG A 94 3.57 1.80 10.02
N ALA A 95 2.29 1.65 10.36
CA ALA A 95 1.81 0.53 11.17
C ALA A 95 2.07 -0.84 10.52
N SER A 96 1.98 -0.92 9.18
CA SER A 96 2.35 -2.12 8.42
C SER A 96 3.84 -2.46 8.58
N LEU A 97 4.70 -1.47 8.38
CA LEU A 97 6.15 -1.62 8.49
C LEU A 97 6.56 -1.99 9.92
N ASP A 98 5.97 -1.33 10.94
CA ASP A 98 6.22 -1.64 12.36
C ASP A 98 5.83 -3.08 12.71
N ALA A 99 4.72 -3.56 12.17
CA ALA A 99 4.27 -4.93 12.42
C ALA A 99 5.19 -5.96 11.76
N ILE A 100 5.67 -5.70 10.54
CA ILE A 100 6.64 -6.57 9.84
C ILE A 100 7.99 -6.55 10.58
N GLU A 101 8.46 -5.40 11.02
CA GLU A 101 9.71 -5.27 11.78
C GLU A 101 9.69 -6.10 13.06
N VAL A 102 8.59 -6.04 13.81
CA VAL A 102 8.37 -6.88 15.00
C VAL A 102 8.34 -8.37 14.63
N ALA A 103 7.62 -8.75 13.58
CA ALA A 103 7.57 -10.12 13.12
C ALA A 103 8.96 -10.64 12.76
N ARG A 104 9.75 -9.87 12.01
CA ARG A 104 11.12 -10.20 11.62
C ARG A 104 12.06 -10.32 12.84
N SER A 105 11.89 -9.48 13.85
CA SER A 105 12.68 -9.56 15.08
C SER A 105 12.43 -10.83 15.90
N ILE A 106 11.21 -11.37 15.84
CA ILE A 106 10.77 -12.57 16.56
C ILE A 106 11.04 -13.85 15.78
N ASN A 107 10.68 -13.86 14.50
CA ASN A 107 10.71 -15.06 13.65
C ASN A 107 12.02 -15.22 12.87
N GLY A 108 12.89 -14.21 12.89
CA GLY A 108 14.04 -14.13 11.99
C GLY A 108 13.69 -13.61 10.61
N GLU A 109 14.70 -13.46 9.77
CA GLU A 109 14.56 -13.01 8.39
C GLU A 109 13.95 -14.09 7.51
N LYS A 110 12.87 -13.74 6.79
CA LYS A 110 12.17 -14.63 5.87
C LYS A 110 11.83 -13.91 4.57
N ASP A 111 11.88 -14.60 3.43
CA ASP A 111 11.41 -14.09 2.13
C ASP A 111 9.93 -14.47 1.92
N ASN A 112 9.05 -13.98 2.78
CA ASN A 112 7.61 -14.15 2.64
C ASN A 112 6.99 -13.17 1.64
N ARG A 113 7.77 -12.22 1.10
CA ARG A 113 7.36 -11.22 0.10
C ARG A 113 6.15 -10.42 0.52
N HIS A 114 6.14 -9.97 1.79
CA HIS A 114 5.10 -9.07 2.26
C HIS A 114 5.05 -7.83 1.37
N HIS A 115 3.85 -7.32 1.12
CA HIS A 115 3.69 -6.11 0.33
C HIS A 115 2.60 -5.21 0.86
N ILE A 116 2.81 -3.93 0.66
CA ILE A 116 1.85 -2.87 0.98
C ILE A 116 1.31 -2.34 -0.33
N SER A 117 -0.02 -2.32 -0.47
CA SER A 117 -0.70 -1.84 -1.67
C SER A 117 -1.26 -0.45 -1.46
N HIS A 118 -1.36 0.27 -2.57
CA HIS A 118 -1.86 1.62 -2.75
C HIS A 118 -0.84 2.69 -2.43
N ILE A 119 -0.39 2.85 -1.20
CA ILE A 119 0.67 3.78 -0.80
C ILE A 119 0.37 5.18 -1.38
N GLN A 120 -0.87 5.69 -1.12
CA GLN A 120 -1.32 6.92 -1.74
C GLN A 120 -0.66 8.13 -1.09
N LEU A 121 -0.75 8.30 0.25
CA LEU A 121 0.01 9.29 0.98
C LEU A 121 1.17 8.63 1.72
N PHE A 122 2.34 9.24 1.66
CA PHE A 122 3.55 8.67 2.22
C PHE A 122 4.31 9.64 3.13
N ASN A 123 4.89 9.11 4.22
CA ASN A 123 5.85 9.86 5.01
C ASN A 123 7.28 9.51 4.58
N PRO A 124 8.11 10.48 4.15
CA PRO A 124 9.45 10.20 3.63
C PRO A 124 10.39 9.52 4.61
N ALA A 125 10.15 9.64 5.93
CA ALA A 125 10.94 8.94 6.94
C ALA A 125 10.85 7.41 6.85
N ASP A 126 9.78 6.88 6.23
CA ASP A 126 9.58 5.43 6.08
C ASP A 126 10.16 4.86 4.76
N ILE A 127 10.70 5.71 3.87
CA ILE A 127 11.28 5.26 2.58
C ILE A 127 12.34 4.16 2.75
N PRO A 128 13.36 4.29 3.60
CA PRO A 128 14.41 3.29 3.73
C PRO A 128 13.90 1.93 4.23
N ARG A 129 12.84 1.94 5.02
CA ARG A 129 12.30 0.75 5.69
C ARG A 129 11.77 -0.30 4.72
N PHE A 130 11.31 0.09 3.53
CA PHE A 130 10.85 -0.87 2.52
C PHE A 130 11.99 -1.79 2.07
N ALA A 131 13.14 -1.22 1.74
CA ALA A 131 14.32 -1.99 1.35
C ALA A 131 14.90 -2.78 2.54
N GLU A 132 15.02 -2.15 3.71
CA GLU A 132 15.57 -2.77 4.93
C GLU A 132 14.74 -3.98 5.41
N LEU A 133 13.42 -3.91 5.30
CA LEU A 133 12.51 -4.97 5.71
C LEU A 133 12.16 -5.95 4.58
N GLY A 134 12.61 -5.71 3.34
CA GLY A 134 12.30 -6.54 2.19
C GLY A 134 10.81 -6.51 1.82
N VAL A 135 10.13 -5.38 2.07
CA VAL A 135 8.71 -5.20 1.78
C VAL A 135 8.54 -4.66 0.36
N ALA A 136 7.67 -5.28 -0.43
CA ALA A 136 7.35 -4.77 -1.75
C ALA A 136 6.35 -3.61 -1.68
N ALA A 137 6.65 -2.53 -2.39
CA ALA A 137 5.75 -1.40 -2.59
C ALA A 137 4.88 -1.66 -3.83
N ASN A 138 3.60 -1.96 -3.62
CA ASN A 138 2.67 -2.28 -4.70
C ASN A 138 1.78 -1.09 -5.02
N PHE A 139 2.13 -0.37 -6.07
CA PHE A 139 1.37 0.78 -6.54
C PHE A 139 0.31 0.40 -7.58
N GLN A 140 -0.69 1.29 -7.70
CA GLN A 140 -1.61 1.38 -8.83
C GLN A 140 -1.27 2.65 -9.63
N PRO A 141 -0.26 2.60 -10.51
CA PRO A 141 0.24 3.82 -11.15
C PRO A 141 -0.79 4.56 -11.98
N TYR A 142 -1.82 3.86 -12.47
CA TYR A 142 -2.96 4.48 -13.17
C TYR A 142 -3.63 5.62 -12.39
N TRP A 143 -3.53 5.61 -11.06
CA TRP A 143 -4.10 6.66 -10.19
C TRP A 143 -3.14 7.83 -9.94
N ALA A 144 -1.90 7.73 -10.39
CA ALA A 144 -0.83 8.68 -10.04
C ALA A 144 -0.73 9.87 -11.00
N TRP A 145 -1.86 10.49 -11.34
CA TRP A 145 -1.94 11.72 -12.14
C TRP A 145 -3.01 12.65 -11.58
N ALA A 146 -3.00 13.92 -12.00
CA ALA A 146 -3.86 14.97 -11.43
C ALA A 146 -5.29 14.90 -12.00
N ASP A 147 -6.02 13.82 -11.71
CA ASP A 147 -7.44 13.72 -11.99
C ASP A 147 -8.28 14.53 -10.98
N LYS A 148 -9.59 14.50 -11.14
CA LYS A 148 -10.52 15.18 -10.23
C LYS A 148 -10.52 14.61 -8.81
N PHE A 149 -10.26 13.31 -8.65
CA PHE A 149 -10.15 12.72 -7.31
C PHE A 149 -8.94 13.29 -6.57
N ILE A 150 -7.81 13.44 -7.27
CA ILE A 150 -6.60 14.02 -6.69
C ILE A 150 -6.79 15.52 -6.45
N THR A 151 -7.22 16.28 -7.45
CA THR A 151 -7.24 17.74 -7.39
C THR A 151 -8.37 18.32 -6.55
N GLU A 152 -9.55 17.72 -6.60
CA GLU A 152 -10.76 18.25 -5.93
C GLU A 152 -11.03 17.59 -4.57
N LEU A 153 -10.59 16.32 -4.36
CA LEU A 153 -10.91 15.56 -3.16
C LEU A 153 -9.68 15.26 -2.28
N THR A 154 -8.52 14.94 -2.84
CA THR A 154 -7.36 14.51 -2.07
C THR A 154 -6.50 15.69 -1.61
N ILE A 155 -6.04 16.54 -2.52
CA ILE A 155 -5.15 17.68 -2.21
C ILE A 155 -5.76 18.61 -1.16
N PRO A 156 -7.04 19.03 -1.24
CA PRO A 156 -7.63 19.91 -0.21
C PRO A 156 -7.60 19.31 1.21
N LYS A 157 -7.65 17.99 1.32
CA LYS A 157 -7.63 17.27 2.61
C LYS A 157 -6.24 17.13 3.23
N LEU A 158 -5.21 17.19 2.40
CA LEU A 158 -3.83 17.01 2.82
C LEU A 158 -3.06 18.33 2.96
N GLY A 159 -3.45 19.34 2.17
CA GLY A 159 -2.67 20.53 1.95
C GLY A 159 -1.51 20.32 0.97
N GLU A 160 -0.90 21.41 0.51
CA GLU A 160 0.12 21.39 -0.56
C GLU A 160 1.37 20.61 -0.17
N GLU A 161 1.87 20.78 1.04
CA GLU A 161 3.12 20.18 1.50
C GLU A 161 3.04 18.65 1.51
N ARG A 162 2.03 18.07 2.16
CA ARG A 162 1.87 16.61 2.22
C ARG A 162 1.52 16.01 0.87
N SER A 163 0.83 16.74 0.02
CA SER A 163 0.47 16.30 -1.33
C SER A 163 1.68 16.06 -2.24
N GLN A 164 2.86 16.61 -1.90
CA GLN A 164 4.12 16.31 -2.61
C GLN A 164 4.57 14.86 -2.44
N TRP A 165 4.00 14.14 -1.49
CA TRP A 165 4.31 12.74 -1.20
C TRP A 165 3.22 11.75 -1.65
N LEU A 166 2.37 12.18 -2.58
CA LEU A 166 1.40 11.28 -3.20
C LEU A 166 2.07 10.35 -4.23
N TYR A 167 1.87 9.05 -4.05
CA TYR A 167 2.42 8.01 -4.94
C TYR A 167 3.92 8.16 -5.20
N PRO A 168 4.81 8.02 -4.19
CA PRO A 168 6.24 8.29 -4.28
C PRO A 168 7.01 7.15 -4.95
N ILE A 169 6.61 6.78 -6.18
CA ILE A 169 7.12 5.63 -6.94
C ILE A 169 8.64 5.73 -7.14
N LYS A 170 9.11 6.88 -7.64
CA LYS A 170 10.54 7.11 -7.89
C LYS A 170 11.35 7.08 -6.60
N SER A 171 10.86 7.74 -5.55
CA SER A 171 11.55 7.80 -4.26
C SER A 171 11.77 6.42 -3.66
N LEU A 172 10.76 5.54 -3.72
CA LEU A 172 10.88 4.15 -3.23
C LEU A 172 11.79 3.31 -4.13
N LEU A 173 11.70 3.47 -5.44
CA LEU A 173 12.59 2.79 -6.38
C LEU A 173 14.05 3.17 -6.14
N ASP A 174 14.34 4.46 -5.96
CA ASP A 174 15.70 4.97 -5.71
C ASP A 174 16.27 4.52 -4.36
N SER A 175 15.42 4.23 -3.39
CA SER A 175 15.85 3.67 -2.10
C SER A 175 16.26 2.19 -2.16
N GLY A 176 16.10 1.54 -3.32
CA GLY A 176 16.34 0.12 -3.50
C GLY A 176 15.19 -0.79 -3.06
N ALA A 177 14.02 -0.23 -2.77
CA ALA A 177 12.82 -1.02 -2.48
C ALA A 177 12.35 -1.79 -3.72
N LEU A 178 11.78 -2.98 -3.51
CA LEU A 178 11.09 -3.71 -4.56
C LEU A 178 9.76 -2.99 -4.86
N VAL A 179 9.68 -2.34 -6.02
CA VAL A 179 8.46 -1.69 -6.50
C VAL A 179 7.76 -2.64 -7.47
N VAL A 180 6.46 -2.83 -7.29
CA VAL A 180 5.62 -3.64 -8.17
C VAL A 180 4.34 -2.89 -8.51
N PHE A 181 3.74 -3.22 -9.65
CA PHE A 181 2.53 -2.56 -10.14
C PHE A 181 1.35 -3.52 -10.20
N GLY A 182 0.18 -2.98 -9.92
CA GLY A 182 -1.11 -3.65 -10.07
C GLY A 182 -2.17 -2.67 -10.52
N SER A 183 -3.31 -3.16 -11.00
CA SER A 183 -4.44 -2.31 -11.43
C SER A 183 -5.52 -2.16 -10.39
N ASP A 184 -5.52 -3.04 -9.38
CA ASP A 184 -6.65 -3.22 -8.47
C ASP A 184 -7.96 -3.44 -9.24
N TRP A 185 -7.85 -4.23 -10.35
CA TRP A 185 -9.00 -4.56 -11.16
C TRP A 185 -10.08 -5.19 -10.24
N PHE A 186 -11.27 -4.74 -10.30
CA PHE A 186 -12.01 -3.93 -11.29
C PHE A 186 -12.12 -2.43 -10.91
N VAL A 187 -11.46 -1.95 -9.89
CA VAL A 187 -11.48 -0.52 -9.49
C VAL A 187 -10.94 0.36 -10.63
N SER A 188 -9.89 -0.08 -11.29
CA SER A 188 -9.39 0.59 -12.49
C SER A 188 -9.16 -0.40 -13.64
N SER A 189 -8.72 0.12 -14.79
CA SER A 189 -8.47 -0.69 -16.00
C SER A 189 -7.48 -1.82 -15.71
N GLY A 190 -7.80 -3.04 -16.16
CA GLY A 190 -6.89 -4.17 -16.14
C GLY A 190 -5.76 -4.10 -17.18
N ASN A 191 -5.71 -3.06 -18.02
CA ASN A 191 -4.65 -2.87 -19.00
C ASN A 191 -3.36 -2.34 -18.32
N PRO A 192 -2.29 -3.14 -18.21
CA PRO A 192 -1.07 -2.73 -17.52
C PRO A 192 -0.33 -1.60 -18.25
N LEU A 193 -0.52 -1.45 -19.57
CA LEU A 193 0.16 -0.41 -20.33
C LEU A 193 -0.26 1.00 -19.91
N LEU A 194 -1.52 1.19 -19.49
CA LEU A 194 -1.98 2.48 -18.97
C LEU A 194 -1.29 2.84 -17.65
N GLY A 195 -1.10 1.85 -16.77
CA GLY A 195 -0.35 2.07 -15.54
C GLY A 195 1.13 2.38 -15.80
N ILE A 196 1.77 1.66 -16.73
CA ILE A 196 3.16 1.92 -17.15
C ILE A 196 3.28 3.33 -17.73
N GLU A 197 2.36 3.74 -18.62
CA GLU A 197 2.36 5.08 -19.20
C GLU A 197 2.23 6.16 -18.13
N THR A 198 1.30 6.00 -17.18
CA THR A 198 1.15 6.94 -16.08
C THR A 198 2.40 7.01 -15.18
N ALA A 199 3.03 5.87 -14.87
CA ALA A 199 4.27 5.86 -14.09
C ALA A 199 5.41 6.65 -14.77
N ILE A 200 5.45 6.62 -16.11
CA ILE A 200 6.47 7.31 -16.91
C ILE A 200 6.13 8.79 -17.12
N THR A 201 4.87 9.11 -17.37
CA THR A 201 4.44 10.46 -17.77
C THR A 201 3.85 11.27 -16.65
N ARG A 202 3.23 10.64 -15.64
CA ARG A 202 2.42 11.26 -14.57
C ARG A 202 1.29 12.14 -15.14
N ARG A 203 0.77 11.75 -16.30
CA ARG A 203 -0.29 12.43 -17.05
C ARG A 203 -1.50 11.53 -17.19
N ASP A 204 -2.61 12.12 -17.64
CA ASP A 204 -3.79 11.34 -18.05
C ASP A 204 -3.39 10.29 -19.11
N PRO A 205 -3.48 8.99 -18.79
CA PRO A 205 -3.03 7.94 -19.71
C PRO A 205 -3.93 7.73 -20.93
N LEU A 206 -5.09 8.42 -21.00
CA LEU A 206 -6.01 8.32 -22.13
C LEU A 206 -5.80 9.43 -23.15
N THR A 207 -5.49 10.65 -22.68
CA THR A 207 -5.32 11.82 -23.56
C THR A 207 -3.89 12.31 -23.63
N ASN A 208 -3.12 12.09 -22.57
CA ASN A 208 -1.76 12.60 -22.38
C ASN A 208 -1.64 14.15 -22.44
N GLU A 209 -2.77 14.85 -22.28
CA GLU A 209 -2.87 16.32 -22.43
C GLU A 209 -2.67 17.08 -21.12
N SER A 210 -2.81 16.40 -19.95
CA SER A 210 -2.60 17.04 -18.64
C SER A 210 -1.13 17.37 -18.38
N GLU A 211 -0.85 18.35 -17.50
CA GLU A 211 0.50 18.55 -17.00
C GLU A 211 0.94 17.36 -16.12
N PRO A 212 2.24 17.04 -16.06
CA PRO A 212 2.73 15.96 -15.21
C PRO A 212 2.47 16.25 -13.73
N PHE A 213 1.80 15.33 -13.05
CA PHE A 213 1.58 15.43 -11.61
C PHE A 213 2.81 14.93 -10.85
N LEU A 214 3.42 15.79 -10.02
CA LEU A 214 4.65 15.47 -9.28
C LEU A 214 5.73 14.89 -10.23
N ASP A 215 6.17 15.68 -11.18
CA ASP A 215 7.10 15.31 -12.26
C ASP A 215 8.37 14.60 -11.75
N HIS A 216 8.82 14.98 -10.54
CA HIS A 216 9.98 14.37 -9.87
C HIS A 216 9.77 12.90 -9.45
N GLN A 217 8.54 12.40 -9.47
CA GLN A 217 8.20 11.00 -9.17
C GLN A 217 8.02 10.13 -10.42
N ARG A 218 8.36 10.64 -11.60
CA ARG A 218 8.40 9.86 -12.86
C ARG A 218 9.55 8.86 -12.84
N ILE A 219 9.31 7.71 -13.47
CA ILE A 219 10.34 6.68 -13.70
C ILE A 219 10.56 6.46 -15.19
N GLY A 220 11.66 5.83 -15.55
CA GLY A 220 11.94 5.46 -16.93
C GLY A 220 11.20 4.20 -17.38
N LEU A 221 11.02 4.03 -18.71
CA LEU A 221 10.39 2.83 -19.29
C LEU A 221 11.13 1.54 -18.86
N SER A 222 12.45 1.55 -18.84
CA SER A 222 13.25 0.40 -18.40
C SER A 222 13.02 0.03 -16.93
N GLU A 223 12.71 1.02 -16.09
CA GLU A 223 12.39 0.83 -14.67
C GLU A 223 10.97 0.28 -14.51
N ALA A 224 10.03 0.78 -15.31
CA ALA A 224 8.62 0.37 -15.27
C ALA A 224 8.37 -1.07 -15.80
N LEU A 225 9.32 -1.63 -16.55
CA LEU A 225 9.24 -2.98 -17.15
C LEU A 225 10.01 -4.06 -16.39
N LYS A 226 10.69 -3.72 -15.30
CA LYS A 226 11.43 -4.67 -14.44
C LYS A 226 10.52 -5.28 -13.38
#